data_39b3c0cf82f38b9ba1c5c201ede57516
#
_entry.id   39b3c0cf82f38b9ba1c5c201ede57516
#
_cell.length_a   1.000
_cell.length_b   1.000
_cell.length_c   1.000
_cell.angle_alpha   90.00
_cell.angle_beta   90.00
_cell.angle_gamma   90.00
#
_symmetry.space_group_name_H-M   'P 1'
#
loop_
_entity.id
_entity.type
_entity.pdbx_description
1 polymer ?
#
loop_
_entity_poly.entity_id
_entity_poly.type
_entity_poly.pdbx_seq_one_letter_code
_entity_poly.pdbx_strand_id
1 'polypeptide(L)'
;VAPVLATEQLFLDDSGEARSWPDVVPGGLSVGIPGTLALMKHAHAKFGRLPWGELFDHAIQHAEMGFPVSPRLAGSLNSYGGQRLKQFKEARRYFFPDGKPLAAGEILKNPAFADTLRHIRSQGLRSFYGGQIGEDIVRTVQSSAINPGLLSLEDLGAYRVVERPPICTTYRDHQICGMGLPSSGGIAVAQMLGMLETFNLPMLGMDHPLTWHLFVEAGKLAYADRNMYVADGDFVSVPVDGLLSKSYLASRAQIIDLNEGLQTPVDAGIPKGLSSQWYPDDRDGLPGTSHVSIHDQYGNAVSLTTTIESGFGSGLFVRGFLLNNELTDFSLTPFADGKQVANRVQAQKRPRSSMAPVIIYSPEGELRFILGSPGGSRIINYVAQTIIGLIDFDLSPQDAVDLGKISSRNGTVDLEKNTAMAGLKGYLEAKGNRVKLRDLNSGLHIIAVNQSQLIGAADPRREGIGLGR
;
A
#
# COMPACT_ATOMS: atom_id res chain seq x y z
N VAL A 1 13.57 3.15 -0.49
CA VAL A 1 14.81 2.64 0.11
C VAL A 1 15.43 3.74 0.97
N ALA A 2 15.95 3.40 2.15
CA ALA A 2 16.62 4.36 3.01
C ALA A 2 17.98 4.78 2.42
N PRO A 3 18.36 6.08 2.51
CA PRO A 3 19.69 6.55 2.14
C PRO A 3 20.80 5.83 2.89
N VAL A 4 22.00 5.80 2.33
CA VAL A 4 23.17 5.15 2.95
C VAL A 4 23.56 5.74 4.31
N LEU A 5 23.24 7.03 4.53
CA LEU A 5 23.51 7.71 5.80
C LEU A 5 22.38 7.52 6.84
N ALA A 6 21.28 6.85 6.49
CA ALA A 6 20.19 6.61 7.43
C ALA A 6 20.59 5.57 8.49
N THR A 7 20.36 5.91 9.76
CA THR A 7 20.62 5.05 10.91
C THR A 7 19.33 4.71 11.65
N GLU A 8 19.40 3.79 12.59
CA GLU A 8 18.28 3.44 13.47
C GLU A 8 17.74 4.65 14.26
N GLN A 9 18.54 5.70 14.44
CA GLN A 9 18.18 6.91 15.18
C GLN A 9 17.47 7.97 14.33
N LEU A 10 17.20 7.70 13.03
CA LEU A 10 16.70 8.70 12.08
C LEU A 10 15.47 9.48 12.59
N PHE A 11 14.61 8.82 13.34
CA PHE A 11 13.35 9.38 13.83
C PHE A 11 13.33 9.61 15.35
N LEU A 12 14.48 9.52 16.01
CA LEU A 12 14.59 9.86 17.43
C LEU A 12 14.88 11.35 17.58
N ASP A 13 14.48 11.90 18.71
CA ASP A 13 14.88 13.22 19.16
C ASP A 13 16.21 13.18 19.94
N ASP A 14 16.68 14.34 20.39
CA ASP A 14 17.95 14.47 21.13
C ASP A 14 17.94 13.73 22.50
N SER A 15 16.76 13.37 23.01
CA SER A 15 16.63 12.57 24.24
C SER A 15 16.63 11.06 23.95
N GLY A 16 16.62 10.66 22.68
CA GLY A 16 16.52 9.26 22.23
C GLY A 16 15.09 8.73 22.16
N GLU A 17 14.09 9.59 22.34
CA GLU A 17 12.68 9.21 22.22
C GLU A 17 12.19 9.35 20.77
N ALA A 18 11.24 8.49 20.39
CA ALA A 18 10.67 8.52 19.05
C ALA A 18 9.83 9.79 18.83
N ARG A 19 10.15 10.55 17.79
CA ARG A 19 9.36 11.69 17.35
C ARG A 19 7.98 11.24 16.86
N SER A 20 7.00 12.13 16.94
CA SER A 20 5.65 11.81 16.48
C SER A 20 5.59 11.69 14.95
N TRP A 21 4.70 10.83 14.44
CA TRP A 21 4.53 10.66 12.99
C TRP A 21 4.19 11.97 12.25
N PRO A 22 3.28 12.85 12.74
CA PRO A 22 3.03 14.15 12.11
C PRO A 22 4.25 15.06 12.00
N ASP A 23 5.20 14.93 12.90
CA ASP A 23 6.41 15.76 12.94
C ASP A 23 7.49 15.26 11.97
N VAL A 24 7.57 13.98 11.70
CA VAL A 24 8.60 13.40 10.83
C VAL A 24 8.20 13.29 9.35
N VAL A 25 6.91 13.31 9.04
CA VAL A 25 6.41 13.23 7.66
C VAL A 25 6.80 14.42 6.79
N PRO A 26 6.64 15.70 7.24
CA PRO A 26 6.93 16.83 6.37
C PRO A 26 8.43 17.05 6.19
N GLY A 27 8.84 17.32 4.95
CA GLY A 27 10.20 17.69 4.62
C GLY A 27 11.11 16.55 4.17
N GLY A 28 12.42 16.78 4.18
CA GLY A 28 13.41 15.91 3.54
C GLY A 28 13.67 14.59 4.28
N LEU A 29 13.53 14.58 5.61
CA LEU A 29 13.90 13.45 6.48
C LEU A 29 13.16 12.16 6.12
N SER A 30 11.91 12.29 5.71
CA SER A 30 11.03 11.17 5.36
C SER A 30 11.19 10.65 3.94
N VAL A 31 11.97 11.34 3.09
CA VAL A 31 12.11 11.01 1.67
C VAL A 31 13.03 9.81 1.48
N GLY A 32 12.46 8.72 0.96
CA GLY A 32 13.23 7.55 0.52
C GLY A 32 13.61 7.64 -0.96
N ILE A 33 14.61 6.84 -1.36
CA ILE A 33 15.05 6.75 -2.75
C ILE A 33 13.87 6.29 -3.63
N PRO A 34 13.44 7.09 -4.63
CA PRO A 34 12.28 6.76 -5.47
C PRO A 34 12.62 5.62 -6.46
N GLY A 35 11.75 4.63 -6.55
CA GLY A 35 12.01 3.43 -7.34
C GLY A 35 11.06 3.19 -8.51
N THR A 36 9.87 3.83 -8.54
CA THR A 36 8.81 3.54 -9.50
C THR A 36 9.26 3.69 -10.95
N LEU A 37 9.99 4.77 -11.27
CA LEU A 37 10.47 5.00 -12.64
C LEU A 37 11.48 3.93 -13.10
N ALA A 38 12.36 3.49 -12.20
CA ALA A 38 13.29 2.41 -12.48
C ALA A 38 12.56 1.08 -12.69
N LEU A 39 11.53 0.78 -11.88
CA LEU A 39 10.67 -0.38 -12.06
C LEU A 39 9.98 -0.37 -13.42
N MET A 40 9.37 0.77 -13.81
CA MET A 40 8.70 0.91 -15.11
C MET A 40 9.67 0.66 -16.27
N LYS A 41 10.89 1.20 -16.20
CA LYS A 41 11.90 0.98 -17.24
C LYS A 41 12.39 -0.47 -17.28
N HIS A 42 12.56 -1.08 -16.11
CA HIS A 42 12.95 -2.48 -16.00
C HIS A 42 11.89 -3.42 -16.59
N ALA A 43 10.63 -3.24 -16.22
CA ALA A 43 9.52 -4.01 -16.75
C ALA A 43 9.36 -3.78 -18.27
N HIS A 44 9.48 -2.53 -18.74
CA HIS A 44 9.45 -2.21 -20.15
C HIS A 44 10.58 -2.90 -20.93
N ALA A 45 11.79 -2.96 -20.39
CA ALA A 45 12.90 -3.63 -21.08
C ALA A 45 12.69 -5.14 -21.26
N LYS A 46 11.93 -5.77 -20.37
CA LYS A 46 11.61 -7.20 -20.42
C LYS A 46 10.36 -7.52 -21.25
N PHE A 47 9.33 -6.71 -21.13
CA PHE A 47 7.98 -7.03 -21.61
C PHE A 47 7.39 -5.97 -22.55
N GLY A 48 8.00 -4.79 -22.62
CA GLY A 48 7.51 -3.67 -23.41
C GLY A 48 7.65 -3.93 -24.91
N ARG A 49 6.65 -3.51 -25.69
CA ARG A 49 6.61 -3.62 -27.16
C ARG A 49 6.69 -2.26 -27.85
N LEU A 50 6.05 -1.23 -27.29
CA LEU A 50 6.10 0.13 -27.81
C LEU A 50 7.46 0.77 -27.49
N PRO A 51 7.95 1.67 -28.33
CA PRO A 51 9.12 2.48 -28.01
C PRO A 51 8.94 3.24 -26.69
N TRP A 52 9.95 3.21 -25.82
CA TRP A 52 9.89 3.86 -24.51
C TRP A 52 9.43 5.31 -24.56
N GLY A 53 9.91 6.06 -25.55
CA GLY A 53 9.59 7.48 -25.70
C GLY A 53 8.11 7.77 -25.95
N GLU A 54 7.41 6.89 -26.65
CA GLU A 54 5.99 7.07 -26.99
C GLU A 54 5.07 6.96 -25.75
N LEU A 55 5.52 6.27 -24.70
CA LEU A 55 4.75 6.09 -23.46
C LEU A 55 4.55 7.41 -22.70
N PHE A 56 5.30 8.45 -23.02
CA PHE A 56 5.21 9.75 -22.33
C PHE A 56 4.27 10.75 -23.00
N ASP A 57 3.88 10.53 -24.26
CA ASP A 57 3.21 11.54 -25.07
C ASP A 57 1.90 12.03 -24.44
N HIS A 58 1.03 11.13 -24.03
CA HIS A 58 -0.24 11.50 -23.38
C HIS A 58 -0.04 12.22 -22.05
N ALA A 59 0.92 11.76 -21.21
CA ALA A 59 1.19 12.40 -19.93
C ALA A 59 1.77 13.81 -20.12
N ILE A 60 2.65 14.02 -21.09
CA ILE A 60 3.18 15.34 -21.47
C ILE A 60 2.03 16.23 -21.92
N GLN A 61 1.18 15.75 -22.84
CA GLN A 61 0.04 16.51 -23.35
C GLN A 61 -0.91 16.94 -22.22
N HIS A 62 -1.28 16.04 -21.32
CA HIS A 62 -2.14 16.37 -20.18
C HIS A 62 -1.49 17.38 -19.22
N ALA A 63 -0.19 17.26 -19.00
CA ALA A 63 0.53 18.21 -18.14
C ALA A 63 0.55 19.63 -18.76
N GLU A 64 0.63 19.76 -20.09
CA GLU A 64 0.66 21.05 -20.80
C GLU A 64 -0.70 21.67 -20.98
N MET A 65 -1.65 20.89 -21.52
CA MET A 65 -3.00 21.37 -21.79
C MET A 65 -3.79 21.56 -20.49
N GLY A 66 -3.45 20.79 -19.46
CA GLY A 66 -4.14 20.74 -18.19
C GLY A 66 -5.29 19.74 -18.20
N PHE A 67 -5.78 19.48 -17.01
CA PHE A 67 -6.93 18.61 -16.74
C PHE A 67 -7.80 19.24 -15.65
N PRO A 68 -9.10 18.95 -15.60
CA PRO A 68 -9.96 19.46 -14.54
C PRO A 68 -9.57 18.86 -13.21
N VAL A 69 -9.43 19.70 -12.19
CA VAL A 69 -9.24 19.27 -10.79
C VAL A 69 -10.45 18.44 -10.38
N SER A 70 -10.19 17.23 -9.90
CA SER A 70 -11.26 16.34 -9.46
C SER A 70 -11.86 16.78 -8.12
N PRO A 71 -13.12 16.41 -7.79
CA PRO A 71 -13.70 16.62 -6.48
C PRO A 71 -12.85 16.03 -5.36
N ARG A 72 -12.23 14.88 -5.60
CA ARG A 72 -11.35 14.23 -4.63
C ARG A 72 -10.07 15.04 -4.37
N LEU A 73 -9.39 15.53 -5.42
CA LEU A 73 -8.21 16.37 -5.24
C LEU A 73 -8.57 17.65 -4.49
N ALA A 74 -9.65 18.33 -4.87
CA ALA A 74 -10.14 19.53 -4.20
C ALA A 74 -10.46 19.27 -2.71
N GLY A 75 -11.15 18.17 -2.41
CA GLY A 75 -11.43 17.74 -1.03
C GLY A 75 -10.15 17.41 -0.26
N SER A 76 -9.18 16.74 -0.89
CA SER A 76 -7.90 16.39 -0.28
C SER A 76 -7.06 17.62 0.07
N LEU A 77 -7.08 18.68 -0.76
CA LEU A 77 -6.40 19.95 -0.47
C LEU A 77 -6.97 20.66 0.76
N ASN A 78 -8.25 20.45 1.04
CA ASN A 78 -8.91 20.99 2.23
C ASN A 78 -8.70 20.13 3.50
N SER A 79 -8.16 18.92 3.38
CA SER A 79 -7.82 18.05 4.51
C SER A 79 -6.59 18.55 5.27
N TYR A 80 -6.35 17.98 6.47
CA TYR A 80 -5.13 18.26 7.23
C TYR A 80 -3.85 18.04 6.41
N GLY A 81 -3.77 16.93 5.66
CA GLY A 81 -2.63 16.63 4.80
C GLY A 81 -2.43 17.66 3.67
N GLY A 82 -3.53 18.13 3.06
CA GLY A 82 -3.48 19.15 2.02
C GLY A 82 -3.06 20.51 2.57
N GLN A 83 -3.60 20.93 3.70
CA GLN A 83 -3.25 22.22 4.32
C GLN A 83 -1.76 22.29 4.72
N ARG A 84 -1.13 21.16 5.00
CA ARG A 84 0.32 21.08 5.29
C ARG A 84 1.18 21.53 4.11
N LEU A 85 0.71 21.38 2.86
CA LEU A 85 1.44 21.84 1.66
C LEU A 85 1.74 23.33 1.67
N LYS A 86 0.95 24.14 2.40
CA LYS A 86 1.18 25.59 2.54
C LYS A 86 2.52 25.95 3.17
N GLN A 87 3.12 25.02 3.91
CA GLN A 87 4.43 25.20 4.53
C GLN A 87 5.58 25.18 3.49
N PHE A 88 5.34 24.59 2.32
CA PHE A 88 6.32 24.43 1.26
C PHE A 88 6.03 25.41 0.11
N LYS A 89 6.97 26.30 -0.18
CA LYS A 89 6.78 27.40 -1.14
C LYS A 89 6.28 26.93 -2.51
N GLU A 90 6.93 25.92 -3.09
CA GLU A 90 6.58 25.46 -4.45
C GLU A 90 5.25 24.69 -4.48
N ALA A 91 4.99 23.84 -3.48
CA ALA A 91 3.71 23.15 -3.37
C ALA A 91 2.56 24.16 -3.11
N ARG A 92 2.79 25.15 -2.25
CA ARG A 92 1.80 26.21 -1.99
C ARG A 92 1.49 26.98 -3.27
N ARG A 93 2.50 27.38 -4.06
CA ARG A 93 2.30 28.09 -5.31
C ARG A 93 1.48 27.29 -6.32
N TYR A 94 1.68 25.97 -6.35
CA TYR A 94 1.02 25.08 -7.30
C TYR A 94 -0.40 24.71 -6.89
N PHE A 95 -0.61 24.32 -5.64
CA PHE A 95 -1.91 23.82 -5.16
C PHE A 95 -2.82 24.86 -4.51
N PHE A 96 -2.27 26.03 -4.18
CA PHE A 96 -2.97 27.14 -3.53
C PHE A 96 -2.68 28.48 -4.25
N PRO A 97 -3.02 28.62 -5.54
CA PRO A 97 -2.89 29.89 -6.24
C PRO A 97 -3.69 30.96 -5.48
N ASP A 98 -3.11 32.15 -5.33
CA ASP A 98 -3.68 33.27 -4.56
C ASP A 98 -4.08 32.93 -3.12
N GLY A 99 -3.41 31.91 -2.54
CA GLY A 99 -3.61 31.45 -1.16
C GLY A 99 -4.85 30.54 -0.96
N LYS A 100 -5.62 30.26 -2.00
CA LYS A 100 -6.81 29.41 -1.97
C LYS A 100 -6.50 28.02 -2.55
N PRO A 101 -7.08 26.95 -2.00
CA PRO A 101 -6.94 25.63 -2.60
C PRO A 101 -7.62 25.58 -3.97
N LEU A 102 -7.07 24.83 -4.90
CA LEU A 102 -7.70 24.58 -6.19
C LEU A 102 -9.10 23.99 -5.98
N ALA A 103 -10.08 24.51 -6.72
CA ALA A 103 -11.46 24.03 -6.69
C ALA A 103 -11.71 22.94 -7.74
N ALA A 104 -12.71 22.11 -7.51
CA ALA A 104 -13.13 21.09 -8.47
C ALA A 104 -13.56 21.76 -9.79
N GLY A 105 -13.11 21.22 -10.92
CA GLY A 105 -13.39 21.73 -12.25
C GLY A 105 -12.40 22.78 -12.76
N GLU A 106 -11.57 23.40 -11.91
CA GLU A 106 -10.49 24.28 -12.38
C GLU A 106 -9.49 23.51 -13.23
N ILE A 107 -8.96 24.14 -14.28
CA ILE A 107 -7.98 23.50 -15.16
C ILE A 107 -6.58 23.63 -14.53
N LEU A 108 -6.01 22.52 -14.13
CA LEU A 108 -4.67 22.43 -13.55
C LEU A 108 -3.65 22.06 -14.63
N LYS A 109 -2.70 22.96 -14.90
CA LYS A 109 -1.57 22.75 -15.80
C LYS A 109 -0.29 22.51 -15.01
N ASN A 110 0.61 21.70 -15.57
CA ASN A 110 1.89 21.41 -14.95
C ASN A 110 3.04 21.40 -15.98
N PRO A 111 3.40 22.55 -16.54
CA PRO A 111 4.47 22.61 -17.54
C PRO A 111 5.83 22.11 -17.00
N ALA A 112 6.12 22.33 -15.72
CA ALA A 112 7.35 21.82 -15.09
C ALA A 112 7.40 20.29 -15.10
N PHE A 113 6.26 19.61 -14.92
CA PHE A 113 6.19 18.16 -15.03
C PHE A 113 6.30 17.68 -16.48
N ALA A 114 5.68 18.39 -17.41
CA ALA A 114 5.84 18.12 -18.85
C ALA A 114 7.32 18.16 -19.26
N ASP A 115 8.08 19.17 -18.81
CA ASP A 115 9.52 19.27 -19.05
C ASP A 115 10.30 18.13 -18.40
N THR A 116 9.95 17.73 -17.19
CA THR A 116 10.52 16.57 -16.51
C THR A 116 10.31 15.30 -17.33
N LEU A 117 9.09 15.06 -17.82
CA LEU A 117 8.77 13.90 -18.65
C LEU A 117 9.53 13.92 -19.99
N ARG A 118 9.72 15.08 -20.63
CA ARG A 118 10.54 15.22 -21.84
C ARG A 118 12.01 14.88 -21.60
N HIS A 119 12.57 15.30 -20.47
CA HIS A 119 13.93 14.94 -20.11
C HIS A 119 14.08 13.42 -19.91
N ILE A 120 13.13 12.78 -19.20
CA ILE A 120 13.12 11.33 -19.02
C ILE A 120 12.93 10.60 -20.35
N ARG A 121 12.03 11.11 -21.22
CA ARG A 121 11.80 10.59 -22.56
C ARG A 121 13.08 10.57 -23.40
N SER A 122 13.80 11.69 -23.44
CA SER A 122 14.97 11.89 -24.33
C SER A 122 16.27 11.31 -23.76
N GLN A 123 16.48 11.40 -22.44
CA GLN A 123 17.73 11.02 -21.78
C GLN A 123 17.62 9.73 -20.96
N GLY A 124 16.43 9.16 -20.86
CA GLY A 124 16.16 7.96 -20.05
C GLY A 124 16.36 8.19 -18.56
N LEU A 125 16.58 7.10 -17.84
CA LEU A 125 16.74 7.12 -16.39
C LEU A 125 17.96 7.93 -15.90
N ARG A 126 18.94 8.14 -16.76
CA ARG A 126 20.17 8.87 -16.41
C ARG A 126 19.86 10.28 -15.90
N SER A 127 18.89 10.97 -16.51
CA SER A 127 18.48 12.32 -16.10
C SER A 127 17.90 12.34 -14.68
N PHE A 128 17.21 11.27 -14.28
CA PHE A 128 16.52 11.16 -12.98
C PHE A 128 17.44 10.67 -11.87
N TYR A 129 18.27 9.66 -12.13
CA TYR A 129 19.08 8.99 -11.10
C TYR A 129 20.52 9.49 -10.99
N GLY A 130 20.98 10.33 -11.88
CA GLY A 130 22.38 10.81 -11.88
C GLY A 130 22.59 12.13 -12.63
N GLY A 131 21.51 12.74 -13.15
CA GLY A 131 21.56 14.03 -13.85
C GLY A 131 20.78 15.11 -13.12
N GLN A 132 20.43 16.15 -13.86
CA GLN A 132 19.86 17.37 -13.30
C GLN A 132 18.57 17.18 -12.49
N ILE A 133 17.71 16.23 -12.85
CA ILE A 133 16.49 15.95 -12.08
C ILE A 133 16.90 15.39 -10.70
N GLY A 134 17.86 14.45 -10.67
CA GLY A 134 18.41 13.90 -9.44
C GLY A 134 19.06 14.95 -8.56
N GLU A 135 19.86 15.86 -9.14
CA GLU A 135 20.47 16.99 -8.42
C GLU A 135 19.42 17.90 -7.78
N ASP A 136 18.34 18.20 -8.51
CA ASP A 136 17.26 19.03 -7.99
C ASP A 136 16.48 18.34 -6.87
N ILE A 137 16.26 17.02 -6.97
CA ILE A 137 15.65 16.21 -5.90
C ILE A 137 16.53 16.27 -4.65
N VAL A 138 17.81 15.94 -4.78
CA VAL A 138 18.76 15.92 -3.65
C VAL A 138 18.84 17.28 -2.98
N ARG A 139 19.02 18.34 -3.78
CA ARG A 139 19.05 19.71 -3.26
C ARG A 139 17.77 20.06 -2.50
N THR A 140 16.60 19.71 -3.04
CA THR A 140 15.30 19.99 -2.41
C THR A 140 15.17 19.25 -1.07
N VAL A 141 15.64 18.00 -0.99
CA VAL A 141 15.61 17.17 0.21
C VAL A 141 16.57 17.72 1.28
N GLN A 142 17.81 17.99 0.91
CA GLN A 142 18.85 18.42 1.84
C GLN A 142 18.67 19.85 2.33
N SER A 143 18.15 20.75 1.45
CA SER A 143 17.91 22.15 1.81
C SER A 143 16.50 22.42 2.37
N SER A 144 15.73 21.39 2.66
CA SER A 144 14.39 21.55 3.22
C SER A 144 14.45 22.31 4.56
N ALA A 145 13.67 23.39 4.68
CA ALA A 145 13.58 24.16 5.92
C ALA A 145 12.92 23.38 7.07
N ILE A 146 12.15 22.34 6.72
CA ILE A 146 11.51 21.43 7.66
C ILE A 146 12.18 20.07 7.50
N ASN A 147 12.76 19.54 8.56
CA ASN A 147 13.38 18.22 8.58
C ASN A 147 14.27 17.98 7.33
N PRO A 148 15.43 18.62 7.19
CA PRO A 148 16.33 18.33 6.07
C PRO A 148 16.69 16.85 6.04
N GLY A 149 16.78 16.28 4.81
CA GLY A 149 16.96 14.84 4.63
C GLY A 149 18.37 14.44 4.22
N LEU A 150 18.59 13.14 4.17
CA LEU A 150 19.92 12.52 3.97
C LEU A 150 20.17 12.04 2.53
N LEU A 151 19.16 12.10 1.64
CA LEU A 151 19.26 11.60 0.28
C LEU A 151 20.41 12.25 -0.48
N SER A 152 21.23 11.44 -1.15
CA SER A 152 22.37 11.87 -1.96
C SER A 152 22.23 11.46 -3.43
N LEU A 153 23.07 12.03 -4.32
CA LEU A 153 23.15 11.58 -5.72
C LEU A 153 23.69 10.16 -5.83
N GLU A 154 24.57 9.77 -4.92
CA GLU A 154 25.11 8.42 -4.86
C GLU A 154 24.00 7.41 -4.55
N ASP A 155 23.11 7.72 -3.60
CA ASP A 155 21.93 6.90 -3.29
C ASP A 155 21.04 6.71 -4.52
N LEU A 156 20.76 7.78 -5.25
CA LEU A 156 19.98 7.72 -6.49
C LEU A 156 20.68 6.85 -7.53
N GLY A 157 21.95 7.09 -7.80
CA GLY A 157 22.74 6.35 -8.80
C GLY A 157 22.93 4.88 -8.45
N ALA A 158 22.98 4.54 -7.18
CA ALA A 158 23.13 3.18 -6.68
C ALA A 158 21.81 2.39 -6.68
N TYR A 159 20.64 3.04 -6.81
CA TYR A 159 19.35 2.34 -6.76
C TYR A 159 19.23 1.26 -7.84
N ARG A 160 18.77 0.10 -7.43
CA ARG A 160 18.47 -1.04 -8.32
C ARG A 160 17.09 -1.61 -8.01
N VAL A 161 16.39 -1.97 -9.09
CA VAL A 161 15.17 -2.78 -9.00
C VAL A 161 15.54 -4.18 -8.51
N VAL A 162 14.74 -4.73 -7.62
CA VAL A 162 14.90 -6.10 -7.13
C VAL A 162 13.71 -6.92 -7.60
N GLU A 163 13.97 -7.96 -8.38
CA GLU A 163 13.00 -8.98 -8.72
C GLU A 163 12.90 -9.98 -7.57
N ARG A 164 11.68 -10.30 -7.18
CA ARG A 164 11.42 -11.25 -6.11
C ARG A 164 10.40 -12.28 -6.57
N PRO A 165 10.52 -13.55 -6.17
CA PRO A 165 9.49 -14.53 -6.44
C PRO A 165 8.17 -14.09 -5.76
N PRO A 166 7.02 -14.31 -6.41
CA PRO A 166 5.73 -14.08 -5.78
C PRO A 166 5.53 -15.07 -4.63
N ILE A 167 4.72 -14.66 -3.66
CA ILE A 167 4.20 -15.56 -2.62
C ILE A 167 2.87 -16.11 -3.15
N CYS A 168 2.84 -17.41 -3.43
CA CYS A 168 1.64 -18.09 -3.88
C CYS A 168 1.14 -19.07 -2.82
N THR A 169 -0.16 -19.07 -2.56
CA THR A 169 -0.87 -19.98 -1.66
C THR A 169 -2.13 -20.48 -2.32
N THR A 170 -2.74 -21.53 -1.77
CA THR A 170 -4.02 -22.05 -2.24
C THR A 170 -5.13 -21.60 -1.29
N TYR A 171 -6.25 -21.18 -1.84
CA TYR A 171 -7.48 -20.89 -1.12
C TYR A 171 -8.68 -21.40 -1.92
N ARG A 172 -9.47 -22.31 -1.35
CA ARG A 172 -10.62 -22.95 -2.07
C ARG A 172 -10.21 -23.44 -3.48
N ASP A 173 -9.09 -24.15 -3.55
CA ASP A 173 -8.48 -24.67 -4.78
C ASP A 173 -7.97 -23.62 -5.77
N HIS A 174 -8.21 -22.33 -5.55
CA HIS A 174 -7.62 -21.25 -6.34
C HIS A 174 -6.19 -20.97 -5.89
N GLN A 175 -5.28 -20.70 -6.85
CA GLN A 175 -3.93 -20.22 -6.54
C GLN A 175 -3.94 -18.71 -6.42
N ILE A 176 -3.55 -18.19 -5.25
CA ILE A 176 -3.49 -16.77 -4.94
C ILE A 176 -2.02 -16.37 -4.89
N CYS A 177 -1.58 -15.52 -5.81
CA CYS A 177 -0.19 -15.07 -5.92
C CYS A 177 -0.10 -13.56 -5.60
N GLY A 178 0.63 -13.20 -4.59
CA GLY A 178 0.84 -11.81 -4.13
C GLY A 178 2.31 -11.42 -4.08
N MET A 179 2.58 -10.14 -3.78
CA MET A 179 3.92 -9.61 -3.63
C MET A 179 4.58 -10.12 -2.35
N GLY A 180 5.85 -10.53 -2.46
CA GLY A 180 6.70 -10.91 -1.33
C GLY A 180 7.32 -9.72 -0.59
N LEU A 181 8.24 -10.04 0.34
CA LEU A 181 8.99 -9.06 1.14
C LEU A 181 9.66 -7.99 0.26
N PRO A 182 9.77 -6.75 0.73
CA PRO A 182 9.37 -6.23 2.06
C PRO A 182 7.87 -5.93 2.18
N SER A 183 7.04 -6.19 1.16
CA SER A 183 5.60 -6.06 1.36
C SER A 183 5.07 -7.17 2.26
N SER A 184 4.28 -6.77 3.24
CA SER A 184 3.56 -7.69 4.12
C SER A 184 2.23 -8.15 3.52
N GLY A 185 1.81 -7.50 2.42
CA GLY A 185 0.48 -7.70 1.84
C GLY A 185 0.23 -9.14 1.44
N GLY A 186 1.12 -9.75 0.65
CA GLY A 186 0.97 -11.11 0.21
C GLY A 186 0.95 -12.13 1.36
N ILE A 187 1.83 -11.95 2.36
CA ILE A 187 1.87 -12.83 3.54
C ILE A 187 0.59 -12.71 4.37
N ALA A 188 0.19 -11.49 4.74
CA ALA A 188 -0.93 -11.30 5.63
C ALA A 188 -2.28 -11.67 4.98
N VAL A 189 -2.46 -11.39 3.67
CA VAL A 189 -3.63 -11.87 2.92
C VAL A 189 -3.66 -13.40 2.92
N ALA A 190 -2.53 -14.05 2.61
CA ALA A 190 -2.43 -15.52 2.61
C ALA A 190 -2.72 -16.12 4.00
N GLN A 191 -2.24 -15.48 5.08
CA GLN A 191 -2.57 -15.91 6.44
C GLN A 191 -4.06 -15.78 6.76
N MET A 192 -4.67 -14.63 6.43
CA MET A 192 -6.12 -14.45 6.64
C MET A 192 -6.92 -15.52 5.89
N LEU A 193 -6.64 -15.71 4.61
CA LEU A 193 -7.33 -16.71 3.78
C LEU A 193 -7.12 -18.12 4.32
N GLY A 194 -5.87 -18.50 4.65
CA GLY A 194 -5.55 -19.83 5.15
C GLY A 194 -6.19 -20.15 6.52
N MET A 195 -6.38 -19.15 7.40
CA MET A 195 -7.15 -19.32 8.64
C MET A 195 -8.65 -19.43 8.34
N LEU A 196 -9.19 -18.59 7.44
CA LEU A 196 -10.60 -18.62 7.05
C LEU A 196 -10.99 -19.89 6.30
N GLU A 197 -10.05 -20.53 5.60
CA GLU A 197 -10.30 -21.80 4.91
C GLU A 197 -10.76 -22.92 5.84
N THR A 198 -10.44 -22.85 7.14
CA THR A 198 -10.89 -23.83 8.15
C THR A 198 -12.37 -23.71 8.49
N PHE A 199 -13.03 -22.63 8.08
CA PHE A 199 -14.46 -22.36 8.30
C PHE A 199 -15.24 -22.46 6.98
N ASN A 200 -16.49 -22.91 7.04
CA ASN A 200 -17.34 -22.99 5.86
C ASN A 200 -18.07 -21.66 5.61
N LEU A 201 -17.33 -20.65 5.13
CA LEU A 201 -17.89 -19.33 4.82
C LEU A 201 -19.00 -19.37 3.74
N PRO A 202 -18.88 -20.18 2.67
CA PRO A 202 -19.95 -20.31 1.68
C PRO A 202 -21.30 -20.73 2.29
N MET A 203 -21.26 -21.65 3.27
CA MET A 203 -22.48 -22.10 3.96
C MET A 203 -23.04 -21.06 4.92
N LEU A 204 -22.17 -20.27 5.58
CA LEU A 204 -22.62 -19.18 6.44
C LEU A 204 -23.28 -18.06 5.63
N GLY A 205 -22.71 -17.76 4.47
CA GLY A 205 -23.14 -16.64 3.63
C GLY A 205 -22.60 -15.29 4.11
N MET A 206 -22.64 -14.30 3.22
CA MET A 206 -22.10 -12.98 3.49
C MET A 206 -22.98 -12.13 4.43
N ASP A 207 -24.28 -12.45 4.54
CA ASP A 207 -25.23 -11.74 5.40
C ASP A 207 -25.19 -12.22 6.86
N HIS A 208 -24.52 -13.33 7.13
CA HIS A 208 -24.41 -13.88 8.48
C HIS A 208 -23.33 -13.14 9.27
N PRO A 209 -23.64 -12.53 10.44
CA PRO A 209 -22.68 -11.74 11.20
C PRO A 209 -21.41 -12.51 11.64
N LEU A 210 -21.53 -13.83 11.83
CA LEU A 210 -20.39 -14.69 12.18
C LEU A 210 -19.32 -14.71 11.09
N THR A 211 -19.68 -14.62 9.81
CA THR A 211 -18.72 -14.50 8.70
C THR A 211 -17.74 -13.34 8.92
N TRP A 212 -18.28 -12.20 9.29
CA TRP A 212 -17.48 -11.00 9.51
C TRP A 212 -16.73 -10.99 10.85
N HIS A 213 -17.27 -11.70 11.86
CA HIS A 213 -16.52 -11.96 13.08
C HIS A 213 -15.27 -12.80 12.78
N LEU A 214 -15.42 -13.91 12.07
CA LEU A 214 -14.27 -14.75 11.68
C LEU A 214 -13.24 -13.97 10.86
N PHE A 215 -13.69 -13.12 9.94
CA PHE A 215 -12.82 -12.24 9.16
C PHE A 215 -12.03 -11.27 10.05
N VAL A 216 -12.69 -10.64 11.02
CA VAL A 216 -12.06 -9.73 11.98
C VAL A 216 -10.99 -10.45 12.81
N GLU A 217 -11.31 -11.64 13.32
CA GLU A 217 -10.39 -12.41 14.17
C GLU A 217 -9.18 -12.91 13.37
N ALA A 218 -9.38 -13.41 12.14
CA ALA A 218 -8.27 -13.75 11.24
C ALA A 218 -7.40 -12.54 10.93
N GLY A 219 -8.00 -11.36 10.77
CA GLY A 219 -7.28 -10.10 10.62
C GLY A 219 -6.40 -9.77 11.81
N LYS A 220 -6.90 -9.87 13.05
CA LYS A 220 -6.12 -9.63 14.28
C LYS A 220 -4.87 -10.51 14.33
N LEU A 221 -5.04 -11.81 14.07
CA LEU A 221 -3.97 -12.81 14.13
C LEU A 221 -2.91 -12.56 13.04
N ALA A 222 -3.33 -12.28 11.81
CA ALA A 222 -2.41 -11.97 10.71
C ALA A 222 -1.61 -10.68 10.96
N TYR A 223 -2.25 -9.66 11.54
CA TYR A 223 -1.55 -8.41 11.89
C TYR A 223 -0.64 -8.55 13.09
N ALA A 224 -0.95 -9.42 14.05
CA ALA A 224 -0.04 -9.74 15.15
C ALA A 224 1.29 -10.30 14.60
N ASP A 225 1.21 -11.28 13.72
CA ASP A 225 2.38 -11.91 13.09
C ASP A 225 3.11 -10.90 12.17
N ARG A 226 2.38 -10.15 11.36
CA ARG A 226 2.93 -9.10 10.50
C ARG A 226 3.75 -8.08 11.28
N ASN A 227 3.19 -7.57 12.35
CA ASN A 227 3.82 -6.52 13.15
C ASN A 227 5.08 -7.00 13.86
N MET A 228 5.14 -8.27 14.19
CA MET A 228 6.28 -8.90 14.85
C MET A 228 7.40 -9.25 13.88
N TYR A 229 7.07 -9.89 12.74
CA TYR A 229 8.06 -10.63 11.95
C TYR A 229 8.37 -10.02 10.59
N VAL A 230 7.42 -9.28 9.98
CA VAL A 230 7.57 -8.89 8.57
C VAL A 230 8.35 -7.59 8.41
N ALA A 231 9.44 -7.67 7.66
CA ALA A 231 10.32 -6.56 7.29
C ALA A 231 11.06 -6.90 5.98
N ASP A 232 12.08 -6.11 5.60
CA ASP A 232 12.91 -6.39 4.43
C ASP A 232 13.74 -7.67 4.65
N GLY A 233 13.45 -8.69 3.84
CA GLY A 233 14.09 -10.00 3.91
C GLY A 233 15.59 -10.00 3.57
N ASP A 234 16.12 -8.92 2.98
CA ASP A 234 17.56 -8.77 2.74
C ASP A 234 18.30 -8.36 4.04
N PHE A 235 17.58 -7.91 5.07
CA PHE A 235 18.12 -7.43 6.35
C PHE A 235 17.67 -8.23 7.56
N VAL A 236 16.55 -8.91 7.45
CA VAL A 236 15.90 -9.63 8.56
C VAL A 236 15.46 -11.00 8.09
N SER A 237 15.82 -12.04 8.85
CA SER A 237 15.30 -13.39 8.59
C SER A 237 13.82 -13.45 8.96
N VAL A 238 12.94 -13.46 7.93
CA VAL A 238 11.50 -13.59 8.09
C VAL A 238 11.11 -15.05 7.83
N PRO A 239 10.44 -15.74 8.76
CA PRO A 239 10.09 -17.16 8.62
C PRO A 239 8.85 -17.35 7.72
N VAL A 240 8.94 -16.95 6.44
CA VAL A 240 7.80 -16.92 5.51
C VAL A 240 7.13 -18.30 5.40
N ASP A 241 7.91 -19.36 5.18
CA ASP A 241 7.37 -20.73 5.04
C ASP A 241 6.68 -21.19 6.32
N GLY A 242 7.21 -20.81 7.49
CA GLY A 242 6.60 -21.09 8.78
C GLY A 242 5.27 -20.37 8.97
N LEU A 243 5.23 -19.07 8.63
CA LEU A 243 4.05 -18.21 8.72
C LEU A 243 2.91 -18.66 7.79
N LEU A 244 3.23 -19.31 6.68
CA LEU A 244 2.28 -19.77 5.66
C LEU A 244 2.04 -21.29 5.69
N SER A 245 2.70 -22.02 6.59
CA SER A 245 2.47 -23.47 6.70
C SER A 245 1.03 -23.78 7.13
N LYS A 246 0.40 -24.76 6.47
CA LYS A 246 -0.99 -25.16 6.79
C LYS A 246 -1.18 -25.52 8.27
N SER A 247 -0.20 -26.20 8.88
CA SER A 247 -0.27 -26.56 10.30
C SER A 247 -0.24 -25.34 11.22
N TYR A 248 0.58 -24.31 10.88
CA TYR A 248 0.61 -23.07 11.63
C TYR A 248 -0.71 -22.29 11.49
N LEU A 249 -1.20 -22.12 10.27
CA LEU A 249 -2.46 -21.43 10.02
C LEU A 249 -3.65 -22.12 10.69
N ALA A 250 -3.70 -23.45 10.66
CA ALA A 250 -4.72 -24.21 11.39
C ALA A 250 -4.61 -24.00 12.92
N SER A 251 -3.40 -23.96 13.48
CA SER A 251 -3.22 -23.69 14.92
C SER A 251 -3.64 -22.27 15.30
N ARG A 252 -3.41 -21.28 14.42
CA ARG A 252 -3.87 -19.90 14.62
C ARG A 252 -5.39 -19.82 14.52
N ALA A 253 -6.01 -20.52 13.55
CA ALA A 253 -7.46 -20.55 13.41
C ALA A 253 -8.17 -21.18 14.63
N GLN A 254 -7.56 -22.17 15.30
CA GLN A 254 -8.11 -22.78 16.52
C GLN A 254 -8.23 -21.81 17.71
N ILE A 255 -7.53 -20.68 17.69
CA ILE A 255 -7.64 -19.66 18.76
C ILE A 255 -8.89 -18.80 18.57
N ILE A 256 -9.48 -18.80 17.37
CA ILE A 256 -10.69 -18.02 17.08
C ILE A 256 -11.89 -18.66 17.76
N ASP A 257 -12.44 -17.99 18.77
CA ASP A 257 -13.69 -18.38 19.40
C ASP A 257 -14.88 -17.84 18.60
N LEU A 258 -15.92 -18.68 18.43
CA LEU A 258 -17.12 -18.31 17.67
C LEU A 258 -18.03 -17.34 18.43
N ASN A 259 -17.89 -17.26 19.74
CA ASN A 259 -18.77 -16.49 20.63
C ASN A 259 -18.10 -15.23 21.18
N GLU A 260 -16.78 -15.23 21.33
CA GLU A 260 -16.02 -14.14 21.91
C GLU A 260 -14.93 -13.64 20.95
N GLY A 261 -14.68 -12.35 20.93
CA GLY A 261 -13.58 -11.73 20.19
C GLY A 261 -12.27 -11.79 20.98
N LEU A 262 -11.17 -12.07 20.30
CA LEU A 262 -9.84 -12.02 20.88
C LEU A 262 -9.55 -10.65 21.48
N GLN A 263 -9.00 -10.64 22.69
CA GLN A 263 -8.57 -9.41 23.35
C GLN A 263 -7.38 -8.82 22.60
N THR A 264 -7.44 -7.51 22.32
CA THR A 264 -6.39 -6.82 21.57
C THR A 264 -5.52 -5.93 22.46
N PRO A 265 -4.20 -5.86 22.19
CA PRO A 265 -3.49 -6.54 21.10
C PRO A 265 -3.35 -8.04 21.33
N VAL A 266 -3.53 -8.83 20.26
CA VAL A 266 -3.25 -10.27 20.27
C VAL A 266 -1.76 -10.49 20.07
N ASP A 267 -1.19 -11.48 20.74
CA ASP A 267 0.20 -11.86 20.54
C ASP A 267 0.44 -12.57 19.22
N ALA A 268 1.62 -12.32 18.64
CA ALA A 268 2.08 -13.08 17.50
C ALA A 268 2.26 -14.57 17.86
N GLY A 269 1.98 -15.45 16.89
CA GLY A 269 2.26 -16.86 17.06
C GLY A 269 3.75 -17.18 16.96
N ILE A 270 4.11 -18.44 17.11
CA ILE A 270 5.50 -18.91 16.99
C ILE A 270 5.61 -19.79 15.73
N PRO A 271 5.93 -19.21 14.56
CA PRO A 271 6.10 -19.98 13.34
C PRO A 271 7.38 -20.80 13.36
N LYS A 272 7.39 -21.94 12.66
CA LYS A 272 8.60 -22.73 12.47
C LYS A 272 9.66 -21.90 11.71
N GLY A 273 10.92 -22.03 12.08
CA GLY A 273 12.03 -21.31 11.45
C GLY A 273 12.27 -19.91 12.04
N LEU A 274 11.63 -19.59 13.16
CA LEU A 274 11.90 -18.36 13.88
C LEU A 274 13.34 -18.36 14.42
N SER A 275 14.14 -17.35 14.04
CA SER A 275 15.54 -17.22 14.45
C SER A 275 15.78 -16.10 15.47
N SER A 276 14.84 -15.19 15.64
CA SER A 276 14.99 -14.00 16.49
C SER A 276 13.67 -13.58 17.12
N GLN A 277 13.74 -13.00 18.30
CA GLN A 277 12.61 -12.36 18.96
C GLN A 277 12.70 -10.86 18.71
N TRP A 278 11.64 -10.31 18.13
CA TRP A 278 11.49 -8.89 17.84
C TRP A 278 10.49 -8.24 18.80
N TYR A 279 10.45 -6.93 18.81
CA TYR A 279 9.34 -6.16 19.38
C TYR A 279 8.35 -5.81 18.26
N PRO A 280 7.02 -5.91 18.48
CA PRO A 280 6.03 -5.62 17.44
C PRO A 280 5.99 -4.13 17.06
N ASP A 281 5.80 -3.86 15.77
CA ASP A 281 5.58 -2.52 15.21
C ASP A 281 4.12 -2.42 14.75
N ASP A 282 3.27 -1.86 15.59
CA ASP A 282 1.81 -1.78 15.42
C ASP A 282 1.31 -0.47 14.79
N ARG A 283 2.24 0.37 14.29
CA ARG A 283 1.86 1.67 13.72
C ARG A 283 0.96 1.57 12.50
N ASP A 284 0.06 2.54 12.42
CA ASP A 284 -0.85 2.77 11.31
C ASP A 284 -0.35 3.89 10.40
N GLY A 285 -0.06 3.58 9.12
CA GLY A 285 0.18 4.58 8.09
C GLY A 285 -1.11 5.25 7.61
N LEU A 286 -1.03 6.48 7.10
CA LEU A 286 -2.14 7.15 6.41
C LEU A 286 -2.22 6.68 4.95
N PRO A 287 -3.43 6.53 4.39
CA PRO A 287 -3.60 6.01 3.03
C PRO A 287 -3.32 7.04 1.94
N GLY A 288 -2.42 6.73 1.01
CA GLY A 288 -2.08 7.58 -0.13
C GLY A 288 -1.65 6.82 -1.39
N THR A 289 -1.94 5.56 -1.48
CA THR A 289 -1.52 4.63 -2.52
C THR A 289 -2.42 4.67 -3.77
N SER A 290 -1.93 4.21 -4.91
CA SER A 290 -2.69 3.95 -6.14
C SER A 290 -2.53 2.50 -6.56
N HIS A 291 -3.55 1.96 -7.26
CA HIS A 291 -3.52 0.63 -7.84
C HIS A 291 -4.01 0.65 -9.28
N VAL A 292 -3.43 -0.23 -10.10
CA VAL A 292 -3.82 -0.45 -11.50
C VAL A 292 -3.78 -1.95 -11.79
N SER A 293 -4.86 -2.47 -12.37
CA SER A 293 -4.94 -3.82 -12.97
C SER A 293 -4.98 -3.68 -14.48
N ILE A 294 -4.17 -4.46 -15.20
CA ILE A 294 -4.11 -4.44 -16.67
C ILE A 294 -4.12 -5.86 -17.19
N HIS A 295 -4.88 -6.08 -18.25
CA HIS A 295 -4.82 -7.27 -19.09
C HIS A 295 -4.76 -6.84 -20.55
N ASP A 296 -3.78 -7.31 -21.30
CA ASP A 296 -3.60 -6.92 -22.69
C ASP A 296 -4.04 -8.01 -23.67
N GLN A 297 -4.12 -7.65 -24.94
CA GLN A 297 -4.52 -8.58 -26.03
C GLN A 297 -3.55 -9.76 -26.25
N TYR A 298 -2.40 -9.77 -25.60
CA TYR A 298 -1.40 -10.83 -25.69
C TYR A 298 -1.45 -11.80 -24.50
N GLY A 299 -2.38 -11.55 -23.56
CA GLY A 299 -2.54 -12.33 -22.34
C GLY A 299 -1.63 -11.91 -21.20
N ASN A 300 -0.90 -10.79 -21.32
CA ASN A 300 -0.13 -10.26 -20.20
C ASN A 300 -1.05 -9.69 -19.14
N ALA A 301 -0.77 -10.04 -17.88
CA ALA A 301 -1.49 -9.58 -16.71
C ALA A 301 -0.59 -8.77 -15.79
N VAL A 302 -1.02 -7.58 -15.39
CA VAL A 302 -0.29 -6.72 -14.46
C VAL A 302 -1.20 -6.32 -13.31
N SER A 303 -0.74 -6.56 -12.08
CA SER A 303 -1.30 -6.01 -10.84
C SER A 303 -0.26 -5.10 -10.22
N LEU A 304 -0.43 -3.78 -10.33
CA LEU A 304 0.55 -2.78 -9.89
C LEU A 304 -0.02 -1.91 -8.78
N THR A 305 0.61 -1.95 -7.61
CA THR A 305 0.34 -1.01 -6.53
C THR A 305 1.57 -0.13 -6.33
N THR A 306 1.39 1.19 -6.35
CA THR A 306 2.46 2.19 -6.23
C THR A 306 2.05 3.32 -5.30
N THR A 307 3.03 3.96 -4.64
CA THR A 307 2.75 4.97 -3.61
C THR A 307 3.85 6.01 -3.51
N ILE A 308 3.50 7.16 -2.96
CA ILE A 308 4.42 8.11 -2.32
C ILE A 308 4.16 8.16 -0.80
N GLU A 309 3.50 7.17 -0.26
CA GLU A 309 3.02 6.89 1.09
C GLU A 309 1.80 7.78 1.44
N SER A 310 1.93 8.96 1.97
CA SER A 310 0.82 9.89 2.27
C SER A 310 0.25 10.52 0.99
N GLY A 311 -0.99 11.04 1.05
CA GLY A 311 -1.68 11.63 -0.10
C GLY A 311 -0.91 12.73 -0.82
N PHE A 312 -0.02 13.45 -0.11
CA PHE A 312 0.86 14.48 -0.67
C PHE A 312 2.34 14.22 -0.30
N GLY A 313 2.68 13.00 0.01
CA GLY A 313 4.04 12.60 0.37
C GLY A 313 4.65 13.45 1.49
N SER A 314 5.90 13.81 1.34
CA SER A 314 6.63 14.70 2.26
C SER A 314 6.18 16.17 2.20
N GLY A 315 5.40 16.55 1.20
CA GLY A 315 5.02 17.93 0.88
C GLY A 315 6.06 18.68 0.04
N LEU A 316 7.26 18.15 -0.13
CA LEU A 316 8.28 18.72 -1.01
C LEU A 316 7.85 18.57 -2.47
N PHE A 317 7.90 19.68 -3.22
CA PHE A 317 7.50 19.75 -4.62
C PHE A 317 8.68 20.21 -5.46
N VAL A 318 9.10 19.42 -6.41
CA VAL A 318 10.26 19.68 -7.26
C VAL A 318 9.95 19.29 -8.71
N ARG A 319 10.32 20.11 -9.68
CA ARG A 319 10.14 19.82 -11.11
C ARG A 319 8.73 19.33 -11.49
N GLY A 320 7.72 19.83 -10.79
CA GLY A 320 6.32 19.52 -11.08
C GLY A 320 5.78 18.26 -10.40
N PHE A 321 6.50 17.62 -9.48
CA PHE A 321 5.99 16.45 -8.75
C PHE A 321 6.33 16.48 -7.25
N LEU A 322 5.52 15.79 -6.46
CA LEU A 322 5.71 15.62 -5.02
C LEU A 322 6.71 14.50 -4.73
N LEU A 323 7.56 14.70 -3.73
CA LEU A 323 8.44 13.67 -3.20
C LEU A 323 7.70 12.81 -2.16
N ASN A 324 8.05 11.53 -2.10
CA ASN A 324 7.50 10.58 -1.16
C ASN A 324 7.90 10.91 0.30
N ASN A 325 7.19 10.28 1.24
CA ASN A 325 7.58 10.18 2.65
C ASN A 325 7.71 8.71 3.08
N GLU A 326 8.22 7.86 2.18
CA GLU A 326 8.24 6.41 2.31
C GLU A 326 9.01 5.90 3.53
N LEU A 327 10.01 6.67 4.02
CA LEU A 327 10.77 6.26 5.20
C LEU A 327 9.92 6.22 6.47
N THR A 328 8.77 6.88 6.50
CA THR A 328 7.85 6.80 7.64
C THR A 328 7.06 5.50 7.69
N ASP A 329 7.22 4.60 6.73
CA ASP A 329 6.76 3.21 6.81
C ASP A 329 7.70 2.31 7.63
N PHE A 330 8.91 2.78 7.97
CA PHE A 330 9.70 2.17 9.03
C PHE A 330 9.10 2.42 10.41
N SER A 331 9.45 1.58 11.37
CA SER A 331 9.20 1.90 12.78
C SER A 331 9.98 3.17 13.17
N LEU A 332 9.31 4.10 13.85
CA LEU A 332 9.97 5.28 14.41
C LEU A 332 10.78 4.91 15.65
N THR A 333 10.45 3.80 16.30
CA THR A 333 11.13 3.26 17.48
C THR A 333 11.96 2.05 17.07
N PRO A 334 13.30 2.11 17.12
CA PRO A 334 14.15 0.99 16.71
C PRO A 334 14.22 -0.14 17.74
N PHE A 335 13.99 0.18 19.03
CA PHE A 335 14.03 -0.73 20.15
C PHE A 335 12.87 -0.46 21.11
N ALA A 336 12.31 -1.50 21.69
CA ALA A 336 11.39 -1.41 22.81
C ALA A 336 11.55 -2.67 23.70
N ASP A 337 11.44 -2.51 25.02
CA ASP A 337 11.59 -3.56 26.00
C ASP A 337 12.88 -4.40 25.82
N GLY A 338 13.98 -3.75 25.49
CA GLY A 338 15.28 -4.40 25.25
C GLY A 338 15.36 -5.25 23.98
N LYS A 339 14.35 -5.23 23.11
CA LYS A 339 14.30 -5.94 21.84
C LYS A 339 14.33 -4.97 20.66
N GLN A 340 14.96 -5.40 19.57
CA GLN A 340 14.93 -4.66 18.31
C GLN A 340 13.56 -4.79 17.64
N VAL A 341 13.18 -3.78 16.86
CA VAL A 341 12.05 -3.86 15.94
C VAL A 341 12.53 -4.35 14.57
N ALA A 342 11.89 -5.38 14.01
CA ALA A 342 12.29 -5.93 12.71
C ALA A 342 12.26 -4.87 11.60
N ASN A 343 11.22 -4.02 11.60
CA ASN A 343 11.02 -2.94 10.62
C ASN A 343 11.70 -1.60 11.01
N ARG A 344 12.78 -1.62 11.80
CA ARG A 344 13.56 -0.41 12.12
C ARG A 344 14.32 0.13 10.91
N VAL A 345 14.67 1.40 10.93
CA VAL A 345 15.49 2.03 9.90
C VAL A 345 16.88 1.42 9.87
N GLN A 346 17.39 1.10 8.69
CA GLN A 346 18.79 0.76 8.43
C GLN A 346 19.18 1.29 7.05
N ALA A 347 20.46 1.64 6.87
CA ALA A 347 20.97 2.10 5.58
C ALA A 347 20.62 1.11 4.45
N GLN A 348 20.13 1.62 3.33
CA GLN A 348 19.75 0.85 2.12
C GLN A 348 18.62 -0.17 2.29
N LYS A 349 18.01 -0.26 3.47
CA LYS A 349 16.86 -1.10 3.73
C LYS A 349 15.58 -0.52 3.10
N ARG A 350 14.65 -1.39 2.73
CA ARG A 350 13.30 -1.01 2.31
C ARG A 350 12.36 -1.09 3.51
N PRO A 351 11.48 -0.11 3.70
CA PRO A 351 10.46 -0.19 4.74
C PRO A 351 9.45 -1.30 4.41
N ARG A 352 8.78 -1.80 5.44
CA ARG A 352 7.66 -2.73 5.31
C ARG A 352 6.48 -2.02 4.65
N SER A 353 6.01 -2.55 3.54
CA SER A 353 4.79 -2.08 2.87
C SER A 353 3.57 -2.94 3.25
N SER A 354 2.37 -2.40 3.06
CA SER A 354 1.10 -3.15 3.11
C SER A 354 0.46 -3.30 1.73
N MET A 355 1.11 -2.86 0.67
CA MET A 355 0.64 -3.03 -0.70
C MET A 355 0.48 -4.52 -1.03
N ALA A 356 -0.68 -4.88 -1.56
CA ALA A 356 -1.08 -6.26 -1.83
C ALA A 356 -1.63 -6.40 -3.25
N PRO A 357 -0.82 -6.19 -4.30
CA PRO A 357 -1.21 -6.58 -5.65
C PRO A 357 -1.33 -8.11 -5.72
N VAL A 358 -2.40 -8.62 -6.34
CA VAL A 358 -2.70 -10.05 -6.40
C VAL A 358 -3.09 -10.45 -7.81
N ILE A 359 -2.66 -11.64 -8.22
CA ILE A 359 -3.13 -12.38 -9.39
C ILE A 359 -3.65 -13.73 -8.90
N ILE A 360 -4.85 -14.10 -9.36
CA ILE A 360 -5.52 -15.34 -8.95
C ILE A 360 -5.73 -16.23 -10.17
N TYR A 361 -5.38 -17.51 -10.00
CA TYR A 361 -5.62 -18.55 -10.99
C TYR A 361 -6.72 -19.49 -10.50
N SER A 362 -7.50 -19.99 -11.44
CA SER A 362 -8.53 -21.01 -11.18
C SER A 362 -7.90 -22.34 -10.73
N PRO A 363 -8.72 -23.31 -10.25
CA PRO A 363 -8.23 -24.66 -9.97
C PRO A 363 -7.58 -25.36 -11.18
N GLU A 364 -7.98 -24.99 -12.39
CA GLU A 364 -7.43 -25.50 -13.65
C GLU A 364 -6.12 -24.80 -14.05
N GLY A 365 -5.68 -23.78 -13.30
CA GLY A 365 -4.47 -23.00 -13.57
C GLY A 365 -4.65 -21.86 -14.57
N GLU A 366 -5.88 -21.49 -14.91
CA GLU A 366 -6.18 -20.37 -15.79
C GLU A 366 -6.22 -19.05 -15.00
N LEU A 367 -5.78 -17.95 -15.63
CA LEU A 367 -5.88 -16.62 -15.05
C LEU A 367 -7.37 -16.28 -14.80
N ARG A 368 -7.70 -15.94 -13.55
CA ARG A 368 -9.08 -15.67 -13.14
C ARG A 368 -9.31 -14.23 -12.71
N PHE A 369 -8.44 -13.68 -11.86
CA PHE A 369 -8.57 -12.30 -11.39
C PHE A 369 -7.23 -11.61 -11.29
N ILE A 370 -7.22 -10.31 -11.59
CA ILE A 370 -6.12 -9.37 -11.38
C ILE A 370 -6.67 -8.27 -10.50
N LEU A 371 -6.16 -8.10 -9.28
CA LEU A 371 -6.75 -7.16 -8.34
C LEU A 371 -5.76 -6.56 -7.35
N GLY A 372 -6.17 -5.48 -6.72
CA GLY A 372 -5.49 -4.83 -5.61
C GLY A 372 -6.17 -3.53 -5.22
N SER A 373 -5.65 -2.87 -4.21
CA SER A 373 -6.26 -1.67 -3.64
C SER A 373 -5.20 -0.71 -3.12
N PRO A 374 -5.41 0.62 -3.16
CA PRO A 374 -4.85 1.55 -2.20
C PRO A 374 -5.58 1.48 -0.86
N GLY A 375 -5.01 2.10 0.20
CA GLY A 375 -5.69 2.15 1.50
C GLY A 375 -4.77 2.14 2.73
N GLY A 376 -3.44 2.30 2.56
CA GLY A 376 -2.47 2.20 3.65
C GLY A 376 -2.48 0.80 4.26
N SER A 377 -2.33 0.68 5.57
CA SER A 377 -2.33 -0.62 6.24
C SER A 377 -3.63 -1.41 6.08
N ARG A 378 -4.77 -0.79 5.74
CA ARG A 378 -6.05 -1.48 5.49
C ARG A 378 -6.12 -2.21 4.16
N ILE A 379 -5.17 -2.01 3.25
CA ILE A 379 -5.12 -2.69 1.94
C ILE A 379 -5.27 -4.20 2.09
N ILE A 380 -4.59 -4.78 3.08
CA ILE A 380 -4.62 -6.22 3.36
C ILE A 380 -6.05 -6.73 3.59
N ASN A 381 -6.81 -6.02 4.46
CA ASN A 381 -8.20 -6.38 4.74
C ASN A 381 -9.09 -6.17 3.51
N TYR A 382 -8.89 -5.07 2.75
CA TYR A 382 -9.68 -4.80 1.55
C TYR A 382 -9.49 -5.89 0.49
N VAL A 383 -8.25 -6.29 0.26
CA VAL A 383 -7.91 -7.35 -0.70
C VAL A 383 -8.44 -8.71 -0.23
N ALA A 384 -8.22 -9.09 1.04
CA ALA A 384 -8.73 -10.35 1.59
C ALA A 384 -10.26 -10.41 1.54
N GLN A 385 -10.96 -9.33 1.92
CA GLN A 385 -12.42 -9.23 1.84
C GLN A 385 -12.93 -9.40 0.40
N THR A 386 -12.26 -8.78 -0.55
CA THR A 386 -12.61 -8.90 -1.97
C THR A 386 -12.43 -10.33 -2.47
N ILE A 387 -11.35 -11.01 -2.08
CA ILE A 387 -11.09 -12.40 -2.48
C ILE A 387 -12.17 -13.34 -1.95
N ILE A 388 -12.58 -13.22 -0.67
CA ILE A 388 -13.67 -14.03 -0.15
C ILE A 388 -15.02 -13.70 -0.82
N GLY A 389 -15.25 -12.43 -1.16
CA GLY A 389 -16.42 -12.01 -1.93
C GLY A 389 -16.51 -12.70 -3.29
N LEU A 390 -15.39 -12.74 -4.01
CA LEU A 390 -15.31 -13.37 -5.34
C LEU A 390 -15.35 -14.90 -5.30
N ILE A 391 -14.71 -15.52 -4.29
CA ILE A 391 -14.50 -16.98 -4.27
C ILE A 391 -15.54 -17.71 -3.41
N ASP A 392 -15.81 -17.22 -2.18
CA ASP A 392 -16.76 -17.87 -1.26
C ASP A 392 -18.22 -17.51 -1.56
N PHE A 393 -18.46 -16.28 -2.05
CA PHE A 393 -19.83 -15.77 -2.24
C PHE A 393 -20.20 -15.57 -3.71
N ASP A 394 -19.33 -15.92 -4.64
CA ASP A 394 -19.52 -15.80 -6.10
C ASP A 394 -20.06 -14.43 -6.54
N LEU A 395 -19.59 -13.37 -5.88
CA LEU A 395 -19.98 -12.01 -6.22
C LEU A 395 -19.43 -11.62 -7.59
N SER A 396 -20.20 -10.81 -8.31
CA SER A 396 -19.63 -10.12 -9.47
C SER A 396 -18.44 -9.23 -9.06
N PRO A 397 -17.49 -8.95 -9.97
CA PRO A 397 -16.37 -8.06 -9.65
C PRO A 397 -16.82 -6.71 -9.08
N GLN A 398 -17.90 -6.11 -9.62
CA GLN A 398 -18.40 -4.84 -9.13
C GLN A 398 -19.06 -4.97 -7.74
N ASP A 399 -19.86 -6.00 -7.50
CA ASP A 399 -20.48 -6.24 -6.18
C ASP A 399 -19.42 -6.47 -5.10
N ALA A 400 -18.35 -7.21 -5.42
CA ALA A 400 -17.23 -7.42 -4.51
C ALA A 400 -16.49 -6.11 -4.18
N VAL A 401 -16.38 -5.20 -5.14
CA VAL A 401 -15.81 -3.86 -4.95
C VAL A 401 -16.74 -2.98 -4.11
N ASP A 402 -18.04 -3.00 -4.38
CA ASP A 402 -19.06 -2.15 -3.74
C ASP A 402 -19.37 -2.59 -2.31
N LEU A 403 -19.07 -3.84 -1.96
CA LEU A 403 -19.25 -4.36 -0.62
C LEU A 403 -18.69 -3.40 0.45
N GLY A 404 -19.49 -3.06 1.46
CA GLY A 404 -19.05 -2.22 2.58
C GLY A 404 -17.77 -2.76 3.23
N LYS A 405 -16.86 -1.89 3.62
CA LYS A 405 -15.53 -2.31 4.09
C LYS A 405 -15.49 -2.56 5.60
N ILE A 406 -14.74 -3.59 5.98
CA ILE A 406 -14.43 -3.95 7.36
C ILE A 406 -12.92 -4.14 7.49
N SER A 407 -12.32 -3.67 8.58
CA SER A 407 -10.88 -3.79 8.78
C SER A 407 -10.54 -4.01 10.25
N SER A 408 -9.71 -4.99 10.53
CA SER A 408 -9.11 -5.23 11.84
C SER A 408 -7.59 -5.36 11.68
N ARG A 409 -6.85 -4.60 12.50
CA ARG A 409 -5.38 -4.51 12.43
C ARG A 409 -4.75 -4.78 13.79
N ASN A 410 -5.26 -5.78 14.49
CA ASN A 410 -4.89 -6.15 15.87
C ASN A 410 -5.22 -5.06 16.91
N GLY A 411 -6.33 -4.38 16.72
CA GLY A 411 -6.79 -3.31 17.60
C GLY A 411 -8.29 -3.04 17.42
N THR A 412 -8.63 -1.78 17.24
CA THR A 412 -10.01 -1.37 16.93
C THR A 412 -10.47 -1.93 15.58
N VAL A 413 -11.68 -2.46 15.53
CA VAL A 413 -12.37 -2.84 14.29
C VAL A 413 -12.96 -1.60 13.65
N ASP A 414 -12.58 -1.29 12.42
CA ASP A 414 -13.16 -0.21 11.63
C ASP A 414 -14.25 -0.77 10.71
N LEU A 415 -15.45 -0.24 10.81
CA LEU A 415 -16.58 -0.53 9.90
C LEU A 415 -16.88 0.71 9.07
N GLU A 416 -17.21 0.51 7.81
CA GLU A 416 -17.55 1.60 6.92
C GLU A 416 -18.94 2.14 7.24
N LYS A 417 -19.00 3.48 7.46
CA LYS A 417 -20.25 4.20 7.67
C LYS A 417 -21.19 4.08 6.46
N ASN A 418 -22.48 4.17 6.71
CA ASN A 418 -23.51 4.23 5.67
C ASN A 418 -23.53 3.00 4.73
N THR A 419 -23.00 1.87 5.18
CA THR A 419 -23.06 0.58 4.49
C THR A 419 -23.66 -0.49 5.39
N ALA A 420 -24.01 -1.64 4.83
CA ALA A 420 -24.50 -2.79 5.59
C ALA A 420 -23.54 -3.21 6.71
N MET A 421 -22.23 -3.01 6.52
CA MET A 421 -21.21 -3.33 7.54
C MET A 421 -21.39 -2.52 8.83
N ALA A 422 -21.91 -1.31 8.76
CA ALA A 422 -22.20 -0.51 9.97
C ALA A 422 -23.18 -1.20 10.92
N GLY A 423 -24.09 -2.02 10.39
CA GLY A 423 -25.05 -2.81 11.16
C GLY A 423 -24.43 -3.89 12.03
N LEU A 424 -23.19 -4.31 11.73
CA LEU A 424 -22.45 -5.31 12.52
C LEU A 424 -21.91 -4.76 13.85
N LYS A 425 -21.97 -3.44 14.06
CA LYS A 425 -21.37 -2.79 15.23
C LYS A 425 -21.80 -3.45 16.54
N GLY A 426 -23.09 -3.52 16.80
CA GLY A 426 -23.62 -4.10 18.05
C GLY A 426 -23.25 -5.57 18.23
N TYR A 427 -23.25 -6.36 17.16
CA TYR A 427 -22.87 -7.76 17.19
C TYR A 427 -21.39 -7.95 17.56
N LEU A 428 -20.50 -7.18 16.96
CA LEU A 428 -19.06 -7.26 17.24
C LEU A 428 -18.71 -6.69 18.62
N GLU A 429 -19.40 -5.63 19.06
CA GLU A 429 -19.25 -5.10 20.43
C GLU A 429 -19.71 -6.09 21.50
N ALA A 430 -20.82 -6.78 21.26
CA ALA A 430 -21.30 -7.84 22.15
C ALA A 430 -20.31 -9.01 22.31
N LYS A 431 -19.44 -9.22 21.31
CA LYS A 431 -18.32 -10.18 21.37
C LYS A 431 -17.03 -9.60 22.00
N GLY A 432 -17.06 -8.37 22.53
CA GLY A 432 -15.93 -7.74 23.21
C GLY A 432 -15.01 -6.92 22.30
N ASN A 433 -15.36 -6.74 21.03
CA ASN A 433 -14.57 -5.91 20.13
C ASN A 433 -14.78 -4.40 20.38
N ARG A 434 -13.72 -3.61 20.28
CA ARG A 434 -13.84 -2.15 20.16
C ARG A 434 -14.11 -1.80 18.70
N VAL A 435 -15.26 -1.18 18.41
CA VAL A 435 -15.69 -0.90 17.04
C VAL A 435 -15.80 0.60 16.80
N LYS A 436 -15.30 1.07 15.65
CA LYS A 436 -15.45 2.45 15.17
C LYS A 436 -16.07 2.48 13.77
N LEU A 437 -17.08 3.34 13.62
CA LEU A 437 -17.64 3.68 12.31
C LEU A 437 -16.76 4.77 11.68
N ARG A 438 -16.28 4.54 10.45
CA ARG A 438 -15.40 5.46 9.73
C ARG A 438 -15.80 5.60 8.27
N ASP A 439 -15.40 6.67 7.65
CA ASP A 439 -15.29 6.73 6.19
C ASP A 439 -14.05 5.94 5.78
N LEU A 440 -14.25 4.81 5.11
CA LEU A 440 -13.16 3.97 4.61
C LEU A 440 -12.95 4.24 3.12
N ASN A 441 -11.71 4.27 2.70
CA ASN A 441 -11.28 4.79 1.42
C ASN A 441 -10.52 3.75 0.58
N SER A 442 -11.05 2.55 0.48
CA SER A 442 -10.55 1.57 -0.48
C SER A 442 -10.56 2.18 -1.90
N GLY A 443 -9.87 1.57 -2.80
CA GLY A 443 -9.82 1.97 -4.20
C GLY A 443 -9.52 0.74 -5.03
N LEU A 444 -10.32 -0.30 -4.80
CA LEU A 444 -10.17 -1.59 -5.46
C LEU A 444 -10.32 -1.46 -6.97
N HIS A 445 -9.44 -2.13 -7.69
CA HIS A 445 -9.60 -2.38 -9.11
C HIS A 445 -9.49 -3.87 -9.34
N ILE A 446 -10.40 -4.41 -10.15
CA ILE A 446 -10.45 -5.83 -10.51
C ILE A 446 -10.57 -5.94 -12.02
N ILE A 447 -9.84 -6.88 -12.59
CA ILE A 447 -10.16 -7.46 -13.89
C ILE A 447 -10.45 -8.94 -13.65
N ALA A 448 -11.68 -9.36 -13.92
CA ALA A 448 -12.01 -10.78 -14.02
C ALA A 448 -11.84 -11.24 -15.46
N VAL A 449 -11.18 -12.38 -15.60
CA VAL A 449 -10.94 -13.05 -16.88
C VAL A 449 -11.80 -14.29 -16.94
N ASN A 450 -12.68 -14.37 -17.92
CA ASN A 450 -13.57 -15.51 -18.11
C ASN A 450 -13.56 -15.90 -19.59
N GLN A 451 -12.88 -16.96 -19.94
CA GLN A 451 -12.74 -17.54 -21.29
C GLN A 451 -12.58 -16.50 -22.42
N SER A 452 -13.65 -15.82 -22.83
CA SER A 452 -13.65 -14.82 -23.90
C SER A 452 -14.03 -13.42 -23.45
N GLN A 453 -14.26 -13.20 -22.14
CA GLN A 453 -14.76 -11.93 -21.63
C GLN A 453 -13.87 -11.37 -20.52
N LEU A 454 -13.56 -10.08 -20.61
CA LEU A 454 -12.93 -9.32 -19.55
C LEU A 454 -13.98 -8.43 -18.87
N ILE A 455 -14.06 -8.52 -17.54
CA ILE A 455 -14.95 -7.69 -16.74
C ILE A 455 -14.09 -6.82 -15.82
N GLY A 456 -14.11 -5.50 -16.08
CA GLY A 456 -13.44 -4.51 -15.24
C GLY A 456 -14.37 -3.98 -14.15
N ALA A 457 -13.85 -3.81 -12.93
CA ALA A 457 -14.55 -3.16 -11.83
C ALA A 457 -13.65 -2.15 -11.13
N ALA A 458 -14.24 -1.02 -10.69
CA ALA A 458 -13.54 0.04 -10.01
C ALA A 458 -14.33 0.54 -8.80
N ASP A 459 -13.61 0.88 -7.73
CA ASP A 459 -14.18 1.29 -6.45
C ASP A 459 -14.76 2.72 -6.53
N PRO A 460 -16.05 2.90 -6.26
CA PRO A 460 -16.70 4.20 -6.29
C PRO A 460 -16.25 5.16 -5.17
N ARG A 461 -15.52 4.64 -4.16
CA ARG A 461 -14.97 5.47 -3.06
C ARG A 461 -13.81 6.33 -3.53
N ARG A 462 -13.27 6.03 -4.71
CA ARG A 462 -12.25 6.81 -5.42
C ARG A 462 -12.71 7.08 -6.85
N GLU A 463 -11.85 7.73 -7.64
CA GLU A 463 -12.13 8.13 -9.02
C GLU A 463 -11.58 7.12 -10.03
N GLY A 464 -11.57 5.83 -9.65
CA GLY A 464 -11.16 4.74 -10.54
C GLY A 464 -12.20 4.46 -11.62
N ILE A 465 -11.74 3.90 -12.73
CA ILE A 465 -12.57 3.53 -13.87
C ILE A 465 -12.09 2.21 -14.47
N GLY A 466 -13.03 1.37 -14.91
CA GLY A 466 -12.77 0.22 -15.78
C GLY A 466 -12.87 0.66 -17.23
N LEU A 467 -11.81 0.43 -18.02
CA LEU A 467 -11.77 0.73 -19.45
C LEU A 467 -11.42 -0.54 -20.22
N GLY A 468 -12.09 -0.77 -21.35
CA GLY A 468 -11.81 -1.87 -22.27
C GLY A 468 -12.00 -1.43 -23.72
N ARG A 469 -11.36 -2.14 -24.64
CA ARG A 469 -11.54 -2.01 -26.09
C ARG A 469 -11.94 -3.36 -26.68
#